data_14dd8a0b6c4df6fb39175e0f740d82da
#
_entry.id   14dd8a0b6c4df6fb39175e0f740d82da
#
_cell.length_a   1.000
_cell.length_b   1.000
_cell.length_c   1.000
_cell.angle_alpha   90.00
_cell.angle_beta   90.00
_cell.angle_gamma   90.00
#
_symmetry.space_group_name_H-M   'P 1'
#
loop_
_entity.id
_entity.type
_entity.pdbx_description
1 polymer ?
#
loop_
_entity_poly.entity_id
_entity_poly.type
_entity_poly.pdbx_seq_one_letter_code
_entity_poly.pdbx_strand_id
1 'polypeptide(L)'
;MKHIIVSIIIICEALFCHAQAQEPAKGYHLQKDISYLHTGETDAYKQERCKLDLYYPADKKDFATLVWFHGGGLEAGEKHFPKEFLNQGYAVIAVNYRLSPRAENPAYTEDAAEAVAWTFENIRQFGGNPDKIYISGHSAGGYLTLMLNLDKSYLGKWGIDANRIAGTFPISGQTTTHYTIRKERGLPSDIPIIDKYAPSNNVRKDASPMILITGDKELEMLARYEENAHLYALLKALGQKVTFYEMEGFDHVSVVAPACILINRQMKKNIRE
;
A
#
# COMPACT_ATOMS: atom_id res chain seq x y z
N MET A 1 -49.93 -22.93 46.92
CA MET A 1 -48.75 -22.07 46.65
C MET A 1 -48.52 -22.08 45.12
N LYS A 2 -48.82 -20.96 44.45
CA LYS A 2 -48.69 -20.82 42.98
C LYS A 2 -47.31 -20.24 42.72
N HIS A 3 -46.43 -20.94 42.00
CA HIS A 3 -45.17 -20.43 41.53
C HIS A 3 -45.39 -19.65 40.24
N ILE A 4 -45.12 -18.33 40.30
CA ILE A 4 -45.09 -17.44 39.14
C ILE A 4 -43.71 -17.55 38.53
N ILE A 5 -43.58 -18.12 37.33
CA ILE A 5 -42.34 -18.11 36.56
C ILE A 5 -42.32 -16.78 35.80
N VAL A 6 -41.40 -15.88 36.15
CA VAL A 6 -41.13 -14.65 35.39
C VAL A 6 -40.10 -15.00 34.34
N SER A 7 -40.51 -15.07 33.09
CA SER A 7 -39.59 -15.19 31.95
C SER A 7 -39.00 -13.83 31.64
N ILE A 8 -37.72 -13.65 31.90
CA ILE A 8 -36.96 -12.48 31.49
C ILE A 8 -36.55 -12.68 30.01
N ILE A 9 -37.18 -11.96 29.12
CA ILE A 9 -36.77 -11.86 27.72
C ILE A 9 -35.62 -10.88 27.65
N ILE A 10 -34.40 -11.39 27.47
CA ILE A 10 -33.24 -10.57 27.15
C ILE A 10 -33.31 -10.22 25.67
N ILE A 11 -33.70 -9.00 25.38
CA ILE A 11 -33.60 -8.43 24.03
C ILE A 11 -32.13 -8.08 23.81
N CYS A 12 -31.45 -8.94 23.05
CA CYS A 12 -30.10 -8.69 22.58
C CYS A 12 -30.20 -7.66 21.42
N GLU A 13 -30.09 -6.37 21.73
CA GLU A 13 -29.92 -5.35 20.70
C GLU A 13 -28.53 -5.53 20.08
N ALA A 14 -28.50 -6.15 18.91
CA ALA A 14 -27.32 -6.17 18.07
C ALA A 14 -27.03 -4.74 17.63
N LEU A 15 -26.06 -4.11 18.30
CA LEU A 15 -25.47 -2.85 17.86
C LEU A 15 -24.80 -3.09 16.50
N PHE A 16 -25.56 -2.90 15.43
CA PHE A 16 -24.98 -2.68 14.10
C PHE A 16 -24.19 -1.37 14.17
N CYS A 17 -22.88 -1.52 14.41
CA CYS A 17 -21.95 -0.43 14.22
C CYS A 17 -21.91 -0.13 12.71
N HIS A 18 -22.84 0.71 12.25
CA HIS A 18 -22.74 1.29 10.91
C HIS A 18 -21.48 2.16 10.94
N ALA A 19 -20.44 1.71 10.26
CA ALA A 19 -19.31 2.55 9.93
C ALA A 19 -19.90 3.76 9.15
N GLN A 20 -20.06 4.89 9.83
CA GLN A 20 -20.51 6.12 9.20
C GLN A 20 -19.53 6.41 8.05
N ALA A 21 -20.04 6.45 6.85
CA ALA A 21 -19.29 6.87 5.68
C ALA A 21 -18.72 8.25 6.00
N GLN A 22 -17.40 8.34 6.16
CA GLN A 22 -16.74 9.60 6.50
C GLN A 22 -16.94 10.55 5.30
N GLU A 23 -17.76 11.56 5.47
CA GLU A 23 -17.96 12.60 4.46
C GLU A 23 -16.61 13.27 4.17
N PRO A 24 -16.30 13.55 2.89
CA PRO A 24 -15.06 14.22 2.56
C PRO A 24 -15.04 15.62 3.17
N ALA A 25 -13.88 16.07 3.64
CA ALA A 25 -13.72 17.41 4.13
C ALA A 25 -14.08 18.46 3.04
N LYS A 26 -14.52 19.63 3.46
CA LYS A 26 -14.80 20.74 2.54
C LYS A 26 -13.62 21.01 1.61
N GLY A 27 -13.88 21.04 0.31
CA GLY A 27 -12.85 21.22 -0.72
C GLY A 27 -12.19 19.93 -1.21
N TYR A 28 -12.76 18.76 -0.88
CA TYR A 28 -12.34 17.47 -1.40
C TYR A 28 -13.52 16.66 -1.94
N HIS A 29 -13.22 15.79 -2.88
CA HIS A 29 -14.14 14.78 -3.40
C HIS A 29 -13.67 13.39 -2.96
N LEU A 30 -14.63 12.49 -2.82
CA LEU A 30 -14.40 11.07 -2.58
C LEU A 30 -15.21 10.25 -3.58
N GLN A 31 -14.52 9.44 -4.37
CA GLN A 31 -15.14 8.41 -5.20
C GLN A 31 -14.72 7.04 -4.67
N LYS A 32 -15.69 6.18 -4.43
CA LYS A 32 -15.48 4.84 -3.88
C LYS A 32 -15.70 3.77 -4.91
N ASP A 33 -15.06 2.64 -4.68
CA ASP A 33 -15.25 1.38 -5.42
C ASP A 33 -15.07 1.51 -6.93
N ILE A 34 -14.15 2.38 -7.35
CA ILE A 34 -13.77 2.51 -8.75
C ILE A 34 -13.05 1.23 -9.15
N SER A 35 -13.57 0.52 -10.16
CA SER A 35 -12.85 -0.61 -10.76
C SER A 35 -11.63 -0.08 -11.51
N TYR A 36 -10.47 -0.63 -11.23
CA TYR A 36 -9.25 -0.32 -11.97
C TYR A 36 -8.92 -1.36 -13.05
N LEU A 37 -9.81 -2.31 -13.26
CA LEU A 37 -9.65 -3.39 -14.22
C LEU A 37 -9.81 -2.90 -15.66
N HIS A 38 -9.04 -3.49 -16.54
CA HIS A 38 -9.18 -3.27 -17.97
C HIS A 38 -10.43 -3.99 -18.52
N THR A 39 -10.95 -3.48 -19.63
CA THR A 39 -12.13 -4.04 -20.28
C THR A 39 -11.92 -5.50 -20.65
N GLY A 40 -12.89 -6.35 -20.33
CA GLY A 40 -12.88 -7.78 -20.67
C GLY A 40 -12.37 -8.71 -19.57
N GLU A 41 -12.07 -8.20 -18.37
CA GLU A 41 -11.74 -9.06 -17.23
C GLU A 41 -12.91 -9.99 -16.88
N THR A 42 -12.65 -11.29 -16.74
CA THR A 42 -13.66 -12.32 -16.48
C THR A 42 -13.48 -13.02 -15.12
N ASP A 43 -12.36 -12.86 -14.45
CA ASP A 43 -12.13 -13.42 -13.12
C ASP A 43 -13.05 -12.73 -12.10
N ALA A 44 -14.03 -13.48 -11.59
CA ALA A 44 -15.05 -12.99 -10.65
C ALA A 44 -14.43 -12.44 -9.35
N TYR A 45 -13.37 -13.07 -8.83
CA TYR A 45 -12.70 -12.59 -7.63
C TYR A 45 -11.94 -11.30 -7.89
N LYS A 46 -11.32 -11.18 -9.04
CA LYS A 46 -10.66 -9.96 -9.47
C LYS A 46 -11.67 -8.82 -9.62
N GLN A 47 -12.83 -9.08 -10.27
CA GLN A 47 -13.93 -8.11 -10.38
C GLN A 47 -14.52 -7.69 -9.02
N GLU A 48 -14.62 -8.62 -8.08
CA GLU A 48 -15.06 -8.35 -6.70
C GLU A 48 -14.07 -7.45 -5.97
N ARG A 49 -12.79 -7.81 -6.03
CA ARG A 49 -11.76 -7.28 -5.14
C ARG A 49 -10.98 -6.09 -5.69
N CYS A 50 -10.71 -6.06 -7.01
CA CYS A 50 -9.83 -5.07 -7.63
C CYS A 50 -10.53 -3.72 -7.82
N LYS A 51 -10.70 -3.01 -6.72
CA LYS A 51 -11.33 -1.68 -6.63
C LYS A 51 -10.46 -0.74 -5.82
N LEU A 52 -10.55 0.53 -6.15
CA LEU A 52 -9.87 1.60 -5.44
C LEU A 52 -10.86 2.68 -4.99
N ASP A 53 -10.48 3.42 -3.95
CA ASP A 53 -11.14 4.66 -3.54
C ASP A 53 -10.21 5.83 -3.86
N LEU A 54 -10.76 6.91 -4.40
CA LEU A 54 -10.03 8.12 -4.77
C LEU A 54 -10.54 9.31 -3.96
N TYR A 55 -9.66 9.88 -3.14
CA TYR A 55 -9.86 11.11 -2.39
C TYR A 55 -8.98 12.21 -2.98
N TYR A 56 -9.57 13.34 -3.47
CA TYR A 56 -8.82 14.34 -4.22
C TYR A 56 -9.32 15.76 -4.01
N PRO A 57 -8.46 16.80 -4.15
CA PRO A 57 -8.86 18.19 -4.04
C PRO A 57 -9.88 18.59 -5.12
N ALA A 58 -10.96 19.28 -4.74
CA ALA A 58 -12.02 19.69 -5.64
C ALA A 58 -11.58 20.83 -6.58
N ASP A 59 -10.89 21.83 -6.04
CA ASP A 59 -10.62 23.11 -6.72
C ASP A 59 -9.15 23.26 -7.15
N LYS A 60 -8.35 22.20 -7.10
CA LYS A 60 -6.95 22.22 -7.52
C LYS A 60 -6.76 21.48 -8.84
N LYS A 61 -5.77 21.93 -9.60
CA LYS A 61 -5.23 21.24 -10.76
C LYS A 61 -3.74 20.96 -10.54
N ASP A 62 -3.19 20.07 -11.33
CA ASP A 62 -1.76 19.71 -11.31
C ASP A 62 -1.31 19.14 -9.95
N PHE A 63 -2.23 18.57 -9.18
CA PHE A 63 -1.90 17.99 -7.89
C PHE A 63 -1.18 16.64 -8.01
N ALA A 64 -0.34 16.32 -7.03
CA ALA A 64 0.29 15.03 -6.88
C ALA A 64 -0.71 13.96 -6.40
N THR A 65 -0.40 12.69 -6.62
CA THR A 65 -1.23 11.56 -6.20
C THR A 65 -0.38 10.55 -5.45
N LEU A 66 -0.84 10.09 -4.29
CA LEU A 66 -0.28 9.00 -3.52
C LEU A 66 -1.15 7.76 -3.65
N VAL A 67 -0.61 6.68 -4.21
CA VAL A 67 -1.27 5.36 -4.24
C VAL A 67 -0.86 4.59 -2.98
N TRP A 68 -1.84 4.20 -2.17
CA TRP A 68 -1.65 3.53 -0.89
C TRP A 68 -2.13 2.09 -0.93
N PHE A 69 -1.25 1.17 -0.53
CA PHE A 69 -1.53 -0.26 -0.38
C PHE A 69 -1.59 -0.64 1.09
N HIS A 70 -2.68 -1.27 1.51
CA HIS A 70 -2.86 -1.75 2.89
C HIS A 70 -1.95 -2.93 3.24
N GLY A 71 -1.73 -3.17 4.52
CA GLY A 71 -1.07 -4.34 5.05
C GLY A 71 -2.00 -5.55 5.14
N GLY A 72 -1.61 -6.55 5.93
CA GLY A 72 -2.41 -7.76 6.18
C GLY A 72 -1.81 -9.02 5.59
N GLY A 73 -0.50 -9.06 5.38
CA GLY A 73 0.24 -10.28 5.03
C GLY A 73 -0.10 -10.89 3.68
N LEU A 74 -0.71 -10.16 2.75
CA LEU A 74 -1.29 -10.67 1.49
C LEU A 74 -2.45 -11.66 1.70
N GLU A 75 -2.90 -11.86 2.94
CA GLU A 75 -3.96 -12.79 3.33
C GLU A 75 -5.22 -12.07 3.85
N ALA A 76 -5.09 -10.81 4.25
CA ALA A 76 -6.17 -10.01 4.84
C ALA A 76 -6.00 -8.51 4.52
N GLY A 77 -6.98 -7.71 4.92
CA GLY A 77 -6.94 -6.26 4.81
C GLY A 77 -7.93 -5.70 3.81
N GLU A 78 -8.23 -4.42 3.97
CA GLU A 78 -9.14 -3.63 3.13
C GLU A 78 -8.56 -2.25 2.83
N LYS A 79 -8.91 -1.73 1.65
CA LYS A 79 -8.58 -0.35 1.26
C LYS A 79 -9.09 0.64 2.30
N HIS A 80 -8.23 1.52 2.73
CA HIS A 80 -8.54 2.59 3.66
C HIS A 80 -7.55 3.74 3.46
N PHE A 81 -7.94 4.92 3.86
CA PHE A 81 -7.05 6.07 3.88
C PHE A 81 -6.43 6.23 5.27
N PRO A 82 -5.10 6.18 5.42
CA PRO A 82 -4.48 6.71 6.63
C PRO A 82 -4.92 8.16 6.83
N LYS A 83 -5.42 8.48 8.02
CA LYS A 83 -5.98 9.82 8.31
C LYS A 83 -4.96 10.95 8.10
N GLU A 84 -3.68 10.65 8.29
CA GLU A 84 -2.56 11.56 8.12
C GLU A 84 -2.42 12.04 6.66
N PHE A 85 -2.87 11.25 5.68
CA PHE A 85 -2.82 11.62 4.26
C PHE A 85 -4.01 12.48 3.81
N LEU A 86 -5.08 12.55 4.60
CA LEU A 86 -6.25 13.33 4.23
C LEU A 86 -6.00 14.84 4.36
N ASN A 87 -6.62 15.63 3.52
CA ASN A 87 -6.59 17.11 3.54
C ASN A 87 -5.19 17.73 3.33
N GLN A 88 -4.29 17.01 2.66
CA GLN A 88 -2.90 17.46 2.49
C GLN A 88 -2.65 18.28 1.21
N GLY A 89 -3.66 18.45 0.36
CA GLY A 89 -3.57 19.21 -0.89
C GLY A 89 -3.10 18.40 -2.11
N TYR A 90 -3.03 17.09 -1.98
CA TYR A 90 -2.81 16.09 -3.04
C TYR A 90 -3.91 15.03 -3.00
N ALA A 91 -3.98 14.18 -4.02
CA ALA A 91 -4.91 13.05 -4.05
C ALA A 91 -4.33 11.82 -3.36
N VAL A 92 -5.20 11.02 -2.74
CA VAL A 92 -4.86 9.70 -2.19
C VAL A 92 -5.75 8.65 -2.85
N ILE A 93 -5.15 7.58 -3.30
CA ILE A 93 -5.82 6.39 -3.82
C ILE A 93 -5.59 5.25 -2.84
N ALA A 94 -6.65 4.67 -2.29
CA ALA A 94 -6.59 3.49 -1.44
C ALA A 94 -6.99 2.27 -2.28
N VAL A 95 -6.15 1.24 -2.31
CA VAL A 95 -6.27 0.11 -3.25
C VAL A 95 -6.58 -1.18 -2.52
N ASN A 96 -7.60 -1.91 -3.00
CA ASN A 96 -7.79 -3.32 -2.74
C ASN A 96 -7.11 -4.14 -3.85
N TYR A 97 -6.51 -5.24 -3.47
CA TYR A 97 -5.89 -6.24 -4.35
C TYR A 97 -6.31 -7.63 -3.90
N ARG A 98 -6.26 -8.64 -4.78
CA ARG A 98 -6.63 -10.02 -4.41
C ARG A 98 -5.73 -10.55 -3.29
N LEU A 99 -6.25 -11.49 -2.52
CA LEU A 99 -5.61 -12.01 -1.31
C LEU A 99 -5.52 -13.54 -1.36
N SER A 100 -4.49 -14.09 -0.72
CA SER A 100 -4.36 -15.52 -0.42
C SER A 100 -5.46 -15.94 0.58
N PRO A 101 -5.98 -17.20 0.49
CA PRO A 101 -5.64 -18.22 -0.48
C PRO A 101 -6.52 -18.18 -1.75
N ARG A 102 -7.39 -17.18 -1.93
CA ARG A 102 -8.26 -17.08 -3.11
C ARG A 102 -7.48 -16.67 -4.38
N ALA A 103 -6.30 -16.11 -4.19
CA ALA A 103 -5.32 -15.86 -5.24
C ALA A 103 -3.94 -16.23 -4.74
N GLU A 104 -3.01 -16.49 -5.66
CA GLU A 104 -1.63 -16.83 -5.37
C GLU A 104 -0.68 -15.86 -6.06
N ASN A 105 0.57 -15.82 -5.61
CA ASN A 105 1.61 -15.05 -6.27
C ASN A 105 1.75 -15.45 -7.77
N PRO A 106 1.84 -14.49 -8.71
CA PRO A 106 2.10 -13.05 -8.53
C PRO A 106 0.86 -12.14 -8.51
N ALA A 107 -0.35 -12.68 -8.37
CA ALA A 107 -1.62 -11.96 -8.52
C ALA A 107 -1.69 -10.65 -7.72
N TYR A 108 -1.20 -10.62 -6.49
CA TYR A 108 -1.21 -9.42 -5.62
C TYR A 108 -0.43 -8.26 -6.22
N THR A 109 0.78 -8.57 -6.71
CA THR A 109 1.68 -7.57 -7.31
C THR A 109 1.18 -7.14 -8.68
N GLU A 110 0.57 -8.06 -9.44
CA GLU A 110 -0.06 -7.74 -10.73
C GLU A 110 -1.25 -6.81 -10.55
N ASP A 111 -2.12 -7.07 -9.56
CA ASP A 111 -3.25 -6.19 -9.23
C ASP A 111 -2.78 -4.81 -8.76
N ALA A 112 -1.73 -4.77 -7.92
CA ALA A 112 -1.13 -3.51 -7.50
C ALA A 112 -0.55 -2.73 -8.69
N ALA A 113 0.08 -3.41 -9.66
CA ALA A 113 0.58 -2.79 -10.87
C ALA A 113 -0.55 -2.24 -11.75
N GLU A 114 -1.65 -2.98 -11.89
CA GLU A 114 -2.83 -2.55 -12.64
C GLU A 114 -3.48 -1.31 -12.01
N ALA A 115 -3.56 -1.23 -10.67
CA ALA A 115 -4.06 -0.04 -9.98
C ALA A 115 -3.16 1.19 -10.18
N VAL A 116 -1.85 1.01 -10.19
CA VAL A 116 -0.89 2.09 -10.51
C VAL A 116 -1.03 2.49 -11.98
N ALA A 117 -1.17 1.53 -12.90
CA ALA A 117 -1.39 1.81 -14.31
C ALA A 117 -2.67 2.62 -14.52
N TRP A 118 -3.78 2.19 -13.90
CA TRP A 118 -5.03 2.96 -13.90
C TRP A 118 -4.81 4.41 -13.45
N THR A 119 -4.00 4.61 -12.42
CA THR A 119 -3.69 5.94 -11.90
C THR A 119 -2.98 6.80 -12.94
N PHE A 120 -1.96 6.27 -13.63
CA PHE A 120 -1.25 6.98 -14.71
C PHE A 120 -2.19 7.37 -15.86
N GLU A 121 -3.11 6.51 -16.21
CA GLU A 121 -4.04 6.71 -17.33
C GLU A 121 -5.16 7.69 -17.00
N ASN A 122 -5.66 7.66 -15.75
CA ASN A 122 -6.92 8.31 -15.41
C ASN A 122 -6.80 9.57 -14.54
N ILE A 123 -5.71 9.75 -13.79
CA ILE A 123 -5.67 10.83 -12.77
C ILE A 123 -5.82 12.24 -13.36
N ARG A 124 -5.45 12.43 -14.62
CA ARG A 124 -5.58 13.72 -15.32
C ARG A 124 -7.02 14.20 -15.41
N GLN A 125 -7.99 13.31 -15.60
CA GLN A 125 -9.41 13.68 -15.68
C GLN A 125 -9.96 14.24 -14.36
N PHE A 126 -9.33 13.88 -13.23
CA PHE A 126 -9.62 14.41 -11.90
C PHE A 126 -8.85 15.69 -11.57
N GLY A 127 -7.92 16.09 -12.44
CA GLY A 127 -7.08 17.28 -12.25
C GLY A 127 -5.68 16.98 -11.69
N GLY A 128 -5.31 15.71 -11.50
CA GLY A 128 -3.99 15.31 -11.05
C GLY A 128 -2.93 15.31 -12.17
N ASN A 129 -1.69 15.34 -11.78
CA ASN A 129 -0.55 15.27 -12.69
C ASN A 129 0.03 13.83 -12.73
N PRO A 130 0.01 13.14 -13.89
CA PRO A 130 0.57 11.81 -14.02
C PRO A 130 2.10 11.74 -13.85
N ASP A 131 2.80 12.88 -13.86
CA ASP A 131 4.24 12.92 -13.60
C ASP A 131 4.55 13.14 -12.10
N LYS A 132 3.51 13.25 -11.25
CA LYS A 132 3.61 13.42 -9.80
C LYS A 132 2.89 12.29 -9.05
N ILE A 133 3.08 11.04 -9.51
CA ILE A 133 2.50 9.84 -8.87
C ILE A 133 3.53 9.23 -7.94
N TYR A 134 3.15 9.08 -6.68
CA TYR A 134 3.92 8.44 -5.61
C TYR A 134 3.23 7.15 -5.19
N ILE A 135 4.00 6.19 -4.72
CA ILE A 135 3.45 4.92 -4.20
C ILE A 135 3.93 4.69 -2.77
N SER A 136 3.06 4.16 -1.94
CA SER A 136 3.33 3.83 -0.53
C SER A 136 2.47 2.66 -0.08
N GLY A 137 2.86 2.04 1.01
CA GLY A 137 2.09 0.97 1.65
C GLY A 137 2.77 0.48 2.91
N HIS A 138 2.02 -0.21 3.74
CA HIS A 138 2.50 -0.75 4.99
C HIS A 138 2.59 -2.28 4.95
N SER A 139 3.65 -2.86 5.52
CA SER A 139 3.81 -4.32 5.65
C SER A 139 3.73 -5.02 4.28
N ALA A 140 2.71 -5.84 4.03
CA ALA A 140 2.43 -6.43 2.72
C ALA A 140 2.29 -5.35 1.62
N GLY A 141 1.62 -4.22 1.90
CA GLY A 141 1.57 -3.07 0.99
C GLY A 141 2.93 -2.43 0.75
N GLY A 142 3.80 -2.42 1.75
CA GLY A 142 5.19 -2.00 1.63
C GLY A 142 5.99 -2.92 0.69
N TYR A 143 5.77 -4.25 0.81
CA TYR A 143 6.33 -5.23 -0.13
C TYR A 143 5.87 -4.98 -1.57
N LEU A 144 4.56 -4.79 -1.80
CA LEU A 144 4.03 -4.46 -3.13
C LEU A 144 4.67 -3.18 -3.68
N THR A 145 4.78 -2.15 -2.86
CA THR A 145 5.42 -0.86 -3.19
C THR A 145 6.87 -1.06 -3.65
N LEU A 146 7.64 -1.90 -2.94
CA LEU A 146 9.02 -2.25 -3.30
C LEU A 146 9.10 -3.00 -4.63
N MET A 147 8.26 -4.01 -4.81
CA MET A 147 8.26 -4.81 -6.05
C MET A 147 7.91 -3.95 -7.27
N LEU A 148 6.92 -3.06 -7.19
CA LEU A 148 6.54 -2.18 -8.29
C LEU A 148 7.64 -1.20 -8.70
N ASN A 149 8.43 -0.72 -7.74
CA ASN A 149 9.57 0.16 -8.07
C ASN A 149 10.78 -0.63 -8.57
N LEU A 150 11.08 -1.79 -8.01
CA LEU A 150 12.34 -2.50 -8.27
C LEU A 150 12.25 -3.47 -9.45
N ASP A 151 11.12 -4.14 -9.67
CA ASP A 151 10.89 -5.01 -10.82
C ASP A 151 10.05 -4.27 -11.88
N LYS A 152 10.73 -3.77 -12.93
CA LYS A 152 10.08 -3.05 -14.04
C LYS A 152 9.06 -3.88 -14.81
N SER A 153 9.12 -5.21 -14.72
CA SER A 153 8.26 -6.07 -15.52
C SER A 153 6.78 -5.92 -15.18
N TYR A 154 6.45 -5.62 -13.93
CA TYR A 154 5.06 -5.46 -13.49
C TYR A 154 4.37 -4.26 -14.14
N LEU A 155 4.96 -3.07 -14.08
CA LEU A 155 4.41 -1.87 -14.74
C LEU A 155 4.64 -1.92 -16.26
N GLY A 156 5.71 -2.59 -16.69
CA GLY A 156 6.01 -2.80 -18.12
C GLY A 156 4.91 -3.56 -18.88
N LYS A 157 4.16 -4.46 -18.22
CA LYS A 157 2.97 -5.12 -18.79
C LYS A 157 1.90 -4.11 -19.25
N TRP A 158 1.88 -2.93 -18.62
CA TRP A 158 0.95 -1.83 -18.89
C TRP A 158 1.59 -0.72 -19.75
N GLY A 159 2.77 -0.95 -20.32
CA GLY A 159 3.50 0.05 -21.10
C GLY A 159 4.05 1.21 -20.28
N ILE A 160 4.15 1.07 -18.96
CA ILE A 160 4.62 2.10 -18.05
C ILE A 160 6.05 1.77 -17.60
N ASP A 161 6.97 2.71 -17.77
CA ASP A 161 8.28 2.62 -17.15
C ASP A 161 8.15 2.93 -15.65
N ALA A 162 8.59 2.02 -14.78
CA ALA A 162 8.58 2.20 -13.33
C ALA A 162 9.37 3.45 -12.88
N ASN A 163 10.29 3.94 -13.70
CA ASN A 163 11.02 5.18 -13.42
C ASN A 163 10.15 6.44 -13.47
N ARG A 164 8.92 6.35 -14.00
CA ARG A 164 7.94 7.44 -13.95
C ARG A 164 7.29 7.64 -12.59
N ILE A 165 7.45 6.69 -11.65
CA ILE A 165 7.05 6.88 -10.26
C ILE A 165 7.89 8.00 -9.68
N ALA A 166 7.26 9.07 -9.18
CA ALA A 166 7.95 10.26 -8.67
C ALA A 166 8.67 10.01 -7.33
N GLY A 167 8.24 9.01 -6.57
CA GLY A 167 8.87 8.57 -5.33
C GLY A 167 8.13 7.41 -4.68
N THR A 168 8.85 6.67 -3.86
CA THR A 168 8.42 5.40 -3.29
C THR A 168 8.65 5.40 -1.77
N PHE A 169 7.60 5.09 -0.99
CA PHE A 169 7.62 5.16 0.47
C PHE A 169 7.11 3.86 1.11
N PRO A 170 7.87 2.75 1.07
CA PRO A 170 7.48 1.52 1.75
C PRO A 170 7.66 1.67 3.27
N ILE A 171 6.63 1.27 4.04
CA ILE A 171 6.65 1.25 5.50
C ILE A 171 6.71 -0.22 5.94
N SER A 172 7.76 -0.61 6.63
CA SER A 172 7.98 -1.96 7.17
C SER A 172 7.71 -3.08 6.15
N GLY A 173 8.07 -2.83 4.86
CA GLY A 173 7.91 -3.80 3.78
C GLY A 173 8.89 -4.96 3.92
N GLN A 174 8.46 -6.20 3.65
CA GLN A 174 9.37 -7.34 3.57
C GLN A 174 10.24 -7.22 2.32
N THR A 175 11.56 -7.41 2.45
CA THR A 175 12.52 -7.25 1.34
C THR A 175 13.06 -8.56 0.80
N THR A 176 12.83 -9.66 1.50
CA THR A 176 12.96 -11.04 1.01
C THR A 176 11.68 -11.48 0.31
N THR A 177 11.63 -12.67 -0.28
CA THR A 177 10.39 -13.27 -0.80
C THR A 177 9.36 -13.34 0.32
N HIS A 178 8.20 -12.70 0.13
CA HIS A 178 7.19 -12.53 1.17
C HIS A 178 6.79 -13.89 1.79
N TYR A 179 6.60 -13.93 3.11
CA TYR A 179 6.34 -15.18 3.84
C TYR A 179 5.09 -15.92 3.32
N THR A 180 4.04 -15.21 2.91
CA THR A 180 2.85 -15.80 2.30
C THR A 180 3.17 -16.50 1.00
N ILE A 181 4.01 -15.91 0.14
CA ILE A 181 4.48 -16.51 -1.11
C ILE A 181 5.31 -17.76 -0.83
N ARG A 182 6.13 -17.73 0.22
CA ARG A 182 6.88 -18.94 0.65
C ARG A 182 5.92 -20.04 1.11
N LYS A 183 4.92 -19.69 1.92
CA LYS A 183 3.87 -20.61 2.39
C LYS A 183 3.09 -21.25 1.24
N GLU A 184 2.67 -20.47 0.24
CA GLU A 184 2.00 -20.96 -0.98
C GLU A 184 2.84 -21.98 -1.74
N ARG A 185 4.15 -21.83 -1.72
CA ARG A 185 5.11 -22.70 -2.39
C ARG A 185 5.58 -23.88 -1.51
N GLY A 186 5.01 -24.05 -0.33
CA GLY A 186 5.43 -25.10 0.63
C GLY A 186 6.84 -24.90 1.17
N LEU A 187 7.37 -23.67 1.16
CA LEU A 187 8.70 -23.32 1.65
C LEU A 187 8.63 -22.87 3.11
N PRO A 188 9.73 -23.03 3.89
CA PRO A 188 9.77 -22.57 5.27
C PRO A 188 9.46 -21.07 5.39
N SER A 189 8.63 -20.70 6.36
CA SER A 189 8.27 -19.29 6.60
C SER A 189 9.31 -18.52 7.41
N ASP A 190 10.13 -19.23 8.16
CA ASP A 190 11.18 -18.73 9.07
C ASP A 190 12.56 -18.58 8.40
N ILE A 191 12.79 -19.26 7.27
CA ILE A 191 14.03 -19.15 6.50
C ILE A 191 13.86 -18.08 5.41
N PRO A 192 14.65 -17.00 5.41
CA PRO A 192 14.59 -15.98 4.38
C PRO A 192 15.01 -16.57 3.02
N ILE A 193 14.22 -16.28 1.98
CA ILE A 193 14.50 -16.66 0.60
C ILE A 193 14.60 -15.39 -0.23
N ILE A 194 15.63 -15.30 -1.06
CA ILE A 194 15.83 -14.18 -1.99
C ILE A 194 15.80 -14.76 -3.41
N ASP A 195 14.66 -14.63 -4.06
CA ASP A 195 14.46 -15.03 -5.45
C ASP A 195 13.80 -13.89 -6.25
N LYS A 196 13.33 -14.16 -7.47
CA LYS A 196 12.70 -13.12 -8.33
C LYS A 196 11.53 -12.38 -7.68
N TYR A 197 10.93 -12.92 -6.63
CA TYR A 197 9.84 -12.31 -5.86
C TYR A 197 10.32 -11.55 -4.61
N ALA A 198 11.62 -11.43 -4.44
CA ALA A 198 12.21 -10.65 -3.35
C ALA A 198 12.62 -9.26 -3.86
N PRO A 199 12.20 -8.17 -3.22
CA PRO A 199 12.71 -6.84 -3.53
C PRO A 199 14.25 -6.76 -3.56
N SER A 200 14.94 -7.43 -2.63
CA SER A 200 16.41 -7.47 -2.56
C SER A 200 17.08 -8.15 -3.75
N ASN A 201 16.36 -9.00 -4.50
CA ASN A 201 16.90 -9.61 -5.73
C ASN A 201 16.76 -8.68 -6.95
N ASN A 202 15.90 -7.68 -6.87
CA ASN A 202 15.52 -6.80 -7.99
C ASN A 202 16.14 -5.40 -7.86
N VAL A 203 17.21 -5.25 -7.08
CA VAL A 203 17.88 -3.94 -6.91
C VAL A 203 18.43 -3.44 -8.23
N ARG A 204 18.23 -2.17 -8.51
CA ARG A 204 18.66 -1.53 -9.77
C ARG A 204 19.10 -0.09 -9.53
N LYS A 205 20.06 0.35 -10.33
CA LYS A 205 20.67 1.68 -10.23
C LYS A 205 19.72 2.83 -10.55
N ASP A 206 18.79 2.61 -11.48
CA ASP A 206 17.89 3.62 -12.03
C ASP A 206 16.48 3.58 -11.42
N ALA A 207 16.29 2.95 -10.25
CA ALA A 207 14.99 2.93 -9.56
C ALA A 207 14.57 4.36 -9.14
N SER A 208 13.27 4.59 -9.03
CA SER A 208 12.72 5.86 -8.55
C SER A 208 13.20 6.16 -7.12
N PRO A 209 13.33 7.44 -6.74
CA PRO A 209 13.77 7.80 -5.38
C PRO A 209 12.95 7.09 -4.32
N MET A 210 13.61 6.61 -3.25
CA MET A 210 12.98 5.77 -2.25
C MET A 210 13.30 6.25 -0.83
N ILE A 211 12.30 6.20 0.04
CA ILE A 211 12.46 6.37 1.48
C ILE A 211 11.93 5.11 2.16
N LEU A 212 12.83 4.27 2.63
CA LEU A 212 12.53 3.11 3.44
C LEU A 212 12.22 3.56 4.87
N ILE A 213 11.15 3.07 5.46
CA ILE A 213 10.74 3.42 6.82
C ILE A 213 10.41 2.12 7.56
N THR A 214 10.96 1.95 8.76
CA THR A 214 10.61 0.84 9.66
C THR A 214 10.25 1.37 11.05
N GLY A 215 9.61 0.54 11.85
CA GLY A 215 9.56 0.74 13.30
C GLY A 215 10.92 0.58 13.94
N ASP A 216 10.92 0.64 15.26
CA ASP A 216 12.08 0.41 16.12
C ASP A 216 12.57 -1.03 15.93
N LYS A 217 13.87 -1.22 15.74
CA LYS A 217 14.49 -2.54 15.52
C LYS A 217 14.20 -3.55 16.63
N GLU A 218 14.01 -3.08 17.87
CA GLU A 218 13.71 -3.92 19.03
C GLU A 218 12.21 -4.27 19.15
N LEU A 219 11.32 -3.54 18.45
CA LEU A 219 9.86 -3.69 18.54
C LEU A 219 9.22 -4.19 17.23
N GLU A 220 9.94 -4.13 16.13
CA GLU A 220 9.47 -4.60 14.82
C GLU A 220 9.30 -6.12 14.76
N MET A 221 8.65 -6.59 13.70
CA MET A 221 8.63 -8.03 13.39
C MET A 221 10.05 -8.55 13.17
N LEU A 222 10.24 -9.81 13.50
CA LEU A 222 11.53 -10.50 13.35
C LEU A 222 12.21 -10.17 12.00
N ALA A 223 13.45 -9.71 12.09
CA ALA A 223 14.33 -9.35 10.98
C ALA A 223 13.82 -8.25 10.03
N ARG A 224 12.71 -7.59 10.33
CA ARG A 224 12.12 -6.59 9.43
C ARG A 224 12.99 -5.33 9.28
N TYR A 225 13.59 -4.89 10.37
CA TYR A 225 14.53 -3.78 10.35
C TYR A 225 15.80 -4.17 9.55
N GLU A 226 16.39 -5.32 9.86
CA GLU A 226 17.63 -5.80 9.23
C GLU A 226 17.47 -6.04 7.73
N GLU A 227 16.33 -6.59 7.31
CA GLU A 227 16.00 -6.75 5.89
C GLU A 227 15.98 -5.40 5.16
N ASN A 228 15.35 -4.38 5.74
CA ASN A 228 15.28 -3.04 5.16
C ASN A 228 16.63 -2.32 5.20
N ALA A 229 17.41 -2.46 6.28
CA ALA A 229 18.77 -1.95 6.37
C ALA A 229 19.70 -2.60 5.33
N HIS A 230 19.56 -3.90 5.08
CA HIS A 230 20.29 -4.60 4.03
C HIS A 230 19.91 -4.07 2.64
N LEU A 231 18.60 -3.96 2.33
CA LEU A 231 18.16 -3.39 1.05
C LEU A 231 18.67 -1.94 0.86
N TYR A 232 18.63 -1.13 1.92
CA TYR A 232 19.20 0.22 1.90
C TYR A 232 20.69 0.21 1.52
N ALA A 233 21.48 -0.68 2.14
CA ALA A 233 22.91 -0.78 1.85
C ALA A 233 23.17 -1.18 0.40
N LEU A 234 22.42 -2.13 -0.16
CA LEU A 234 22.52 -2.54 -1.56
C LEU A 234 22.20 -1.38 -2.53
N LEU A 235 21.08 -0.70 -2.32
CA LEU A 235 20.66 0.43 -3.16
C LEU A 235 21.65 1.59 -3.08
N LYS A 236 22.16 1.90 -1.89
CA LYS A 236 23.17 2.93 -1.69
C LYS A 236 24.48 2.60 -2.39
N ALA A 237 24.93 1.34 -2.34
CA ALA A 237 26.14 0.89 -3.04
C ALA A 237 26.01 1.02 -4.57
N LEU A 238 24.79 0.93 -5.12
CA LEU A 238 24.49 1.17 -6.54
C LEU A 238 24.40 2.66 -6.89
N GLY A 239 24.52 3.57 -5.92
CA GLY A 239 24.35 5.01 -6.11
C GLY A 239 22.91 5.47 -6.26
N GLN A 240 21.95 4.63 -5.84
CA GLN A 240 20.52 4.97 -5.87
C GLN A 240 20.18 6.06 -4.85
N LYS A 241 19.23 6.94 -5.21
CA LYS A 241 18.68 7.97 -4.30
C LYS A 241 17.75 7.31 -3.28
N VAL A 242 18.32 6.84 -2.18
CA VAL A 242 17.61 6.15 -1.10
C VAL A 242 17.93 6.74 0.25
N THR A 243 16.93 6.81 1.13
CA THR A 243 17.07 7.17 2.55
C THR A 243 16.39 6.07 3.38
N PHE A 244 16.91 5.81 4.58
CA PHE A 244 16.33 4.86 5.52
C PHE A 244 16.06 5.56 6.86
N TYR A 245 14.85 5.38 7.38
CA TYR A 245 14.42 5.88 8.69
C TYR A 245 13.96 4.74 9.56
N GLU A 246 14.52 4.68 10.75
CA GLU A 246 13.99 3.94 11.90
C GLU A 246 13.11 4.88 12.73
N MET A 247 11.93 4.42 13.10
CA MET A 247 11.01 5.14 13.99
C MET A 247 11.14 4.54 15.38
N GLU A 248 12.08 5.06 16.17
CA GLU A 248 12.35 4.62 17.54
C GLU A 248 11.08 4.67 18.41
N GLY A 249 10.84 3.62 19.19
CA GLY A 249 9.70 3.47 20.08
C GLY A 249 8.38 3.05 19.40
N PHE A 250 8.37 2.80 18.10
CA PHE A 250 7.17 2.33 17.37
C PHE A 250 7.36 0.89 16.87
N ASP A 251 6.37 0.04 17.16
CA ASP A 251 6.31 -1.32 16.65
C ASP A 251 5.81 -1.37 15.20
N HIS A 252 5.66 -2.61 14.66
CA HIS A 252 5.20 -2.85 13.29
C HIS A 252 3.87 -2.16 12.93
N VAL A 253 2.96 -1.99 13.87
CA VAL A 253 1.63 -1.41 13.63
C VAL A 253 1.62 0.08 13.91
N SER A 254 2.15 0.49 15.04
CA SER A 254 2.14 1.88 15.50
C SER A 254 3.04 2.80 14.65
N VAL A 255 3.99 2.25 13.89
CA VAL A 255 4.86 2.99 12.97
C VAL A 255 4.10 3.71 11.84
N VAL A 256 2.90 3.24 11.49
CA VAL A 256 2.15 3.78 10.33
C VAL A 256 1.88 5.28 10.45
N ALA A 257 1.37 5.74 11.60
CA ALA A 257 1.01 7.14 11.77
C ALA A 257 2.23 8.10 11.67
N PRO A 258 3.35 7.90 12.42
CA PRO A 258 4.52 8.76 12.29
C PRO A 258 5.18 8.65 10.90
N ALA A 259 5.19 7.47 10.27
CA ALA A 259 5.67 7.30 8.90
C ALA A 259 4.85 8.12 7.90
N CYS A 260 3.52 8.10 8.00
CA CYS A 260 2.65 8.91 7.14
C CYS A 260 2.91 10.41 7.31
N ILE A 261 3.19 10.89 8.55
CA ILE A 261 3.58 12.29 8.80
C ILE A 261 4.92 12.63 8.11
N LEU A 262 5.89 11.73 8.18
CA LEU A 262 7.18 11.89 7.49
C LEU A 262 6.98 11.95 5.97
N ILE A 263 6.19 11.03 5.41
CA ILE A 263 5.86 10.98 3.98
C ILE A 263 5.20 12.30 3.54
N ASN A 264 4.25 12.83 4.30
CA ASN A 264 3.62 14.11 4.02
C ASN A 264 4.65 15.26 3.89
N ARG A 265 5.61 15.30 4.80
CA ARG A 265 6.69 16.33 4.76
C ARG A 265 7.53 16.19 3.49
N GLN A 266 7.89 14.98 3.12
CA GLN A 266 8.70 14.71 1.92
C GLN A 266 7.91 15.01 0.63
N MET A 267 6.67 14.61 0.54
CA MET A 267 5.82 14.92 -0.62
C MET A 267 5.66 16.45 -0.78
N LYS A 268 5.39 17.18 0.31
CA LYS A 268 5.25 18.64 0.27
C LYS A 268 6.54 19.36 -0.15
N LYS A 269 7.70 18.80 0.19
CA LYS A 269 9.00 19.31 -0.29
C LYS A 269 9.13 19.08 -1.79
N ASN A 270 8.91 17.85 -2.27
CA ASN A 270 9.06 17.49 -3.69
C ASN A 270 8.03 18.20 -4.60
N ILE A 271 6.84 18.55 -4.08
CA ILE A 271 5.82 19.29 -4.86
C ILE A 271 6.18 20.77 -5.02
N ARG A 272 7.02 21.32 -4.15
CA ARG A 272 7.44 22.73 -4.20
C ARG A 272 8.69 22.96 -5.04
N GLU A 273 9.53 21.94 -5.20
CA GLU A 273 10.69 21.92 -6.09
C GLU A 273 10.28 21.64 -7.54
#